data_0eff82eb88266344ba48616d62ae595f
#
_entry.id   0eff82eb88266344ba48616d62ae595f
#
_cell.length_a   1.000
_cell.length_b   1.000
_cell.length_c   1.000
_cell.angle_alpha   90.00
_cell.angle_beta   90.00
_cell.angle_gamma   90.00
#
_symmetry.space_group_name_H-M   'P 1'
#
loop_
_entity.id
_entity.type
_entity.pdbx_description
1 polymer ?
#
loop_
_entity_poly.entity_id
_entity_poly.type
_entity_poly.pdbx_seq_one_letter_code
_entity_poly.pdbx_strand_id
1 'polypeptide(L)'
;MPLSSTNRTSLFCPGLEIIDLRVNDLQLVKPYQLRLMGKGRKERICPLWEKTAKLLQTFLAMRSNIQNDEHVFLNHRKQPLTRFGVRYLLAKYCDLARKSTPTLVGKRLHPHSMRHSTAIHLLKSGVDLVTISRWLGHTDINTTYRYMSIDINMKREAINKAVIDENSTTVATWRSDASILKWLESL
;
A
#
# COMPACT_ATOMS: atom_id res chain seq x y z
N MET A 1 -6.89 25.36 1.36
CA MET A 1 -6.28 24.65 0.23
C MET A 1 -6.94 23.28 0.10
N PRO A 2 -7.53 22.91 -1.03
CA PRO A 2 -8.17 21.62 -1.19
C PRO A 2 -7.10 20.54 -1.17
N LEU A 3 -7.22 19.59 -0.27
CA LEU A 3 -6.41 18.38 -0.22
C LEU A 3 -6.69 17.57 -1.50
N SER A 4 -5.76 17.64 -2.44
CA SER A 4 -5.83 16.88 -3.68
C SER A 4 -6.04 15.39 -3.38
N SER A 5 -6.84 14.73 -4.21
CA SER A 5 -7.26 13.33 -4.11
C SER A 5 -6.14 12.28 -4.03
N THR A 6 -4.89 12.69 -4.11
CA THR A 6 -3.68 11.87 -4.09
C THR A 6 -3.18 11.49 -2.68
N ASN A 7 -3.81 11.97 -1.62
CA ASN A 7 -3.31 11.75 -0.25
C ASN A 7 -3.86 10.49 0.45
N ARG A 8 -4.52 9.57 -0.27
CA ARG A 8 -5.26 8.48 0.37
C ARG A 8 -4.45 7.26 0.81
N THR A 9 -3.19 7.15 0.43
CA THR A 9 -2.41 5.90 0.61
C THR A 9 -1.02 6.12 1.20
N SER A 10 -0.80 7.18 1.95
CA SER A 10 0.56 7.59 2.32
C SER A 10 1.20 6.82 3.47
N LEU A 11 0.49 5.91 4.14
CA LEU A 11 1.09 5.04 5.15
C LEU A 11 0.77 3.58 4.83
N PHE A 12 1.78 2.85 4.38
CA PHE A 12 1.75 1.39 4.17
C PHE A 12 1.58 0.59 5.47
N CYS A 13 1.35 1.26 6.59
CA CYS A 13 1.31 0.62 7.88
C CYS A 13 -0.06 -0.04 8.12
N PRO A 14 -0.14 -1.35 8.09
CA PRO A 14 -1.38 -2.06 8.31
C PRO A 14 -1.71 -2.11 9.80
N GLY A 15 -2.59 -1.24 10.23
CA GLY A 15 -3.24 -1.39 11.52
C GLY A 15 -2.47 -0.84 12.71
N LEU A 16 -2.47 -1.61 13.80
CA LEU A 16 -2.06 -1.15 15.12
C LEU A 16 -0.54 -1.19 15.38
N GLU A 17 0.24 -1.73 14.45
CA GLU A 17 1.70 -1.82 14.56
C GLU A 17 2.39 -0.45 14.49
N ILE A 18 1.69 0.54 13.94
CA ILE A 18 2.18 1.92 13.87
C ILE A 18 2.35 2.56 15.25
N ILE A 19 1.63 2.10 16.26
CA ILE A 19 1.72 2.66 17.61
C ILE A 19 3.05 2.33 18.29
N ASP A 20 3.61 1.17 17.97
CA ASP A 20 4.87 0.68 18.54
C ASP A 20 6.08 1.14 17.72
N LEU A 21 5.87 1.87 16.61
CA LEU A 21 6.92 2.35 15.70
C LEU A 21 7.82 3.36 16.41
N ARG A 22 9.11 3.11 16.40
CA ARG A 22 10.15 3.97 16.98
C ARG A 22 10.92 4.73 15.90
N VAL A 23 11.62 5.76 16.31
CA VAL A 23 12.39 6.60 15.40
C VAL A 23 13.49 5.80 14.70
N ASN A 24 14.17 4.89 15.41
CA ASN A 24 15.19 4.00 14.85
C ASN A 24 14.65 2.93 13.88
N ASP A 25 13.31 2.77 13.79
CA ASP A 25 12.68 1.88 12.81
C ASP A 25 12.44 2.57 11.46
N LEU A 26 12.74 3.86 11.37
CA LEU A 26 12.54 4.66 10.17
C LEU A 26 13.84 4.87 9.40
N GLN A 27 13.88 4.46 8.16
CA GLN A 27 14.90 4.87 7.20
C GLN A 27 14.30 5.93 6.29
N LEU A 28 14.55 7.20 6.63
CA LEU A 28 14.01 8.37 5.92
C LEU A 28 14.97 8.93 4.85
N VAL A 29 16.02 8.18 4.52
CA VAL A 29 16.91 8.38 3.37
C VAL A 29 16.75 7.23 2.39
N LYS A 30 17.09 7.43 1.11
CA LYS A 30 16.93 6.36 0.09
C LYS A 30 17.80 5.13 0.43
N PRO A 31 17.26 3.93 0.28
CA PRO A 31 15.87 3.59 -0.03
C PRO A 31 14.95 3.85 1.17
N TYR A 32 13.85 4.60 0.93
CA TYR A 32 12.89 4.95 2.01
C TYR A 32 12.14 3.71 2.46
N GLN A 33 12.25 3.38 3.75
CA GLN A 33 11.58 2.20 4.31
C GLN A 33 11.36 2.33 5.81
N LEU A 34 10.53 1.46 6.33
CA LEU A 34 10.35 1.32 7.79
C LEU A 34 10.35 -0.16 8.17
N ARG A 35 10.81 -0.41 9.38
CA ARG A 35 10.82 -1.73 10.02
C ARG A 35 9.60 -1.84 10.93
N LEU A 36 8.81 -2.88 10.73
CA LEU A 36 7.63 -3.16 11.55
C LEU A 36 7.80 -4.46 12.29
N MET A 37 7.41 -4.43 13.56
CA MET A 37 7.32 -5.62 14.38
C MET A 37 5.88 -6.15 14.36
N GLY A 38 5.68 -7.30 13.73
CA GLY A 38 4.39 -7.96 13.63
C GLY A 38 4.10 -8.93 14.76
N LYS A 39 2.94 -9.60 14.69
CA LYS A 39 2.55 -10.65 15.64
C LYS A 39 3.62 -11.77 15.68
N GLY A 40 4.00 -12.19 16.87
CA GLY A 40 5.03 -13.22 17.07
C GLY A 40 6.46 -12.70 16.89
N ARG A 41 6.68 -11.39 17.05
CA ARG A 41 7.99 -10.72 16.90
C ARG A 41 8.62 -10.91 15.51
N LYS A 42 7.80 -11.13 14.50
CA LYS A 42 8.29 -11.21 13.12
C LYS A 42 8.52 -9.81 12.56
N GLU A 43 9.77 -9.51 12.26
CA GLU A 43 10.15 -8.27 11.61
C GLU A 43 9.79 -8.31 10.13
N ARG A 44 9.40 -7.15 9.60
CA ARG A 44 9.26 -6.95 8.16
C ARG A 44 9.64 -5.54 7.77
N ILE A 45 10.22 -5.41 6.60
CA ILE A 45 10.58 -4.14 6.00
C ILE A 45 9.46 -3.76 5.03
N CYS A 46 8.93 -2.54 5.20
CA CYS A 46 7.93 -1.97 4.32
C CYS A 46 8.50 -0.75 3.61
N PRO A 47 8.44 -0.69 2.27
CA PRO A 47 8.87 0.49 1.55
C PRO A 47 7.98 1.68 1.88
N LEU A 48 8.56 2.88 1.87
CA LEU A 48 7.85 4.14 2.00
C LEU A 48 7.91 4.92 0.69
N TRP A 49 6.81 5.57 0.35
CA TRP A 49 6.85 6.59 -0.68
C TRP A 49 7.68 7.79 -0.23
N GLU A 50 8.44 8.38 -1.13
CA GLU A 50 9.25 9.57 -0.86
C GLU A 50 8.44 10.69 -0.19
N LYS A 51 7.21 10.92 -0.67
CA LYS A 51 6.31 11.92 -0.07
C LYS A 51 6.00 11.63 1.39
N THR A 52 5.81 10.37 1.75
CA THR A 52 5.56 9.94 3.15
C THR A 52 6.81 10.10 4.00
N ALA A 53 7.97 9.73 3.47
CA ALA A 53 9.25 9.90 4.16
C ALA A 53 9.53 11.38 4.48
N LYS A 54 9.31 12.28 3.50
CA LYS A 54 9.45 13.73 3.70
C LYS A 54 8.47 14.29 4.73
N LEU A 55 7.21 13.82 4.74
CA LEU A 55 6.24 14.21 5.76
C LEU A 55 6.66 13.76 7.16
N LEU A 56 7.19 12.54 7.29
CA LEU A 56 7.71 12.02 8.55
C LEU A 56 8.95 12.81 9.01
N GLN A 57 9.86 13.15 8.10
CA GLN A 57 11.01 14.02 8.40
C GLN A 57 10.55 15.37 8.96
N THR A 58 9.62 16.05 8.27
CA THR A 58 9.07 17.32 8.74
C THR A 58 8.37 17.18 10.09
N PHE A 59 7.58 16.11 10.26
CA PHE A 59 6.88 15.83 11.52
C PHE A 59 7.85 15.62 12.69
N LEU A 60 8.92 14.86 12.48
CA LEU A 60 9.93 14.64 13.50
C LEU A 60 10.73 15.92 13.78
N ALA A 61 11.07 16.71 12.76
CA ALA A 61 11.80 17.97 12.93
C ALA A 61 11.05 19.02 13.80
N MET A 62 9.72 18.89 13.93
CA MET A 62 8.93 19.75 14.84
C MET A 62 9.11 19.38 16.32
N ARG A 63 9.76 18.27 16.61
CA ARG A 63 10.00 17.79 17.97
C ARG A 63 11.43 18.08 18.37
N SER A 64 11.64 18.71 19.52
CA SER A 64 12.96 18.97 20.08
C SER A 64 13.50 17.73 20.80
N ASN A 65 14.79 17.46 20.68
CA ASN A 65 15.53 16.43 21.43
C ASN A 65 14.95 15.01 21.30
N ILE A 66 14.66 14.57 20.07
CA ILE A 66 14.16 13.21 19.81
C ILE A 66 15.29 12.21 20.02
N GLN A 67 15.02 11.18 20.82
CA GLN A 67 15.89 10.02 20.97
C GLN A 67 15.51 8.93 19.96
N ASN A 68 16.50 8.12 19.57
CA ASN A 68 16.31 7.09 18.55
C ASN A 68 15.33 5.97 18.97
N ASP A 69 15.20 5.73 20.24
CA ASP A 69 14.29 4.71 20.82
C ASP A 69 12.90 5.24 21.14
N GLU A 70 12.65 6.55 20.94
CA GLU A 70 11.33 7.12 21.18
C GLU A 70 10.30 6.67 20.15
N HIS A 71 9.03 6.61 20.60
CA HIS A 71 7.90 6.37 19.70
C HIS A 71 7.71 7.53 18.72
N VAL A 72 7.46 7.19 17.45
CA VAL A 72 7.22 8.17 16.40
C VAL A 72 5.94 8.97 16.69
N PHE A 73 4.87 8.27 17.10
CA PHE A 73 3.57 8.90 17.30
C PHE A 73 3.23 9.02 18.78
N LEU A 74 3.13 10.25 19.24
CA LEU A 74 2.76 10.60 20.60
C LEU A 74 1.40 11.29 20.64
N ASN A 75 0.71 11.13 21.76
CA ASN A 75 -0.50 11.91 22.06
C ASN A 75 -0.14 13.32 22.58
N HIS A 76 -1.16 14.15 22.86
CA HIS A 76 -0.98 15.50 23.39
C HIS A 76 -0.27 15.56 24.76
N ARG A 77 -0.24 14.43 25.51
CA ARG A 77 0.48 14.29 26.80
C ARG A 77 1.91 13.77 26.62
N LYS A 78 2.42 13.74 25.39
CA LYS A 78 3.74 13.19 25.03
C LYS A 78 3.92 11.69 25.37
N GLN A 79 2.81 10.96 25.50
CA GLN A 79 2.84 9.51 25.69
C GLN A 79 2.60 8.80 24.36
N PRO A 80 3.03 7.54 24.18
CA PRO A 80 2.80 6.76 22.98
C PRO A 80 1.31 6.74 22.60
N LEU A 81 1.04 6.84 21.31
CA LEU A 81 -0.32 6.79 20.79
C LEU A 81 -0.92 5.40 21.05
N THR A 82 -2.15 5.34 21.53
CA THR A 82 -2.85 4.10 21.82
C THR A 82 -3.71 3.65 20.63
N ARG A 83 -4.14 2.38 20.65
CA ARG A 83 -5.12 1.85 19.69
C ARG A 83 -6.41 2.67 19.62
N PHE A 84 -6.88 3.16 20.75
CA PHE A 84 -8.04 4.03 20.83
C PHE A 84 -7.75 5.39 20.21
N GLY A 85 -6.57 5.95 20.45
CA GLY A 85 -6.12 7.19 19.84
C GLY A 85 -6.08 7.11 18.30
N VAL A 86 -5.55 6.03 17.74
CA VAL A 86 -5.57 5.81 16.28
C VAL A 86 -7.00 5.72 15.74
N ARG A 87 -7.88 4.99 16.41
CA ARG A 87 -9.30 4.89 15.99
C ARG A 87 -10.00 6.24 16.06
N TYR A 88 -9.78 6.99 17.12
CA TYR A 88 -10.32 8.34 17.29
C TYR A 88 -9.84 9.27 16.18
N LEU A 89 -8.54 9.31 15.90
CA LEU A 89 -7.99 10.14 14.84
C LEU A 89 -8.55 9.73 13.47
N LEU A 90 -8.64 8.43 13.19
CA LEU A 90 -9.24 7.95 11.96
C LEU A 90 -10.69 8.39 11.82
N ALA A 91 -11.51 8.24 12.85
CA ALA A 91 -12.90 8.68 12.86
C ALA A 91 -12.99 10.19 12.60
N LYS A 92 -12.22 10.99 13.34
CA LYS A 92 -12.16 12.45 13.18
C LYS A 92 -11.84 12.88 11.74
N TYR A 93 -10.80 12.29 11.14
CA TYR A 93 -10.43 12.66 9.77
C TYR A 93 -11.39 12.09 8.71
N CYS A 94 -12.03 10.96 8.98
CA CYS A 94 -13.11 10.46 8.13
C CYS A 94 -14.32 11.39 8.14
N ASP A 95 -14.70 11.92 9.30
CA ASP A 95 -15.81 12.87 9.42
C ASP A 95 -15.50 14.17 8.69
N LEU A 96 -14.28 14.67 8.78
CA LEU A 96 -13.83 15.82 8.00
C LEU A 96 -13.88 15.53 6.48
N ALA A 97 -13.41 14.35 6.06
CA ALA A 97 -13.40 13.96 4.66
C ALA A 97 -14.81 13.74 4.08
N ARG A 98 -15.78 13.34 4.89
CA ARG A 98 -17.20 13.19 4.47
C ARG A 98 -17.80 14.50 3.97
N LYS A 99 -17.37 15.64 4.53
CA LYS A 99 -17.83 16.95 4.10
C LYS A 99 -17.48 17.28 2.64
N SER A 100 -16.37 16.74 2.16
CA SER A 100 -15.85 16.97 0.79
C SER A 100 -15.99 15.76 -0.13
N THR A 101 -16.37 14.59 0.40
CA THR A 101 -16.41 13.33 -0.35
C THR A 101 -17.70 12.57 -0.04
N PRO A 102 -18.78 12.80 -0.81
CA PRO A 102 -20.10 12.19 -0.56
C PRO A 102 -20.06 10.65 -0.53
N THR A 103 -19.15 10.02 -1.27
CA THR A 103 -19.00 8.56 -1.32
C THR A 103 -18.56 7.94 0.01
N LEU A 104 -18.16 8.75 0.99
CA LEU A 104 -17.80 8.28 2.33
C LEU A 104 -18.98 8.35 3.31
N VAL A 105 -20.09 8.98 2.93
CA VAL A 105 -21.29 9.05 3.75
C VAL A 105 -21.83 7.66 3.98
N GLY A 106 -22.24 7.33 5.21
CA GLY A 106 -22.74 6.02 5.62
C GLY A 106 -21.69 4.90 5.75
N LYS A 107 -20.46 5.13 5.33
CA LYS A 107 -19.39 4.11 5.46
C LYS A 107 -18.74 4.18 6.84
N ARG A 108 -18.66 3.03 7.52
CA ARG A 108 -17.88 2.87 8.75
C ARG A 108 -16.44 2.53 8.37
N LEU A 109 -15.55 3.50 8.51
CA LEU A 109 -14.13 3.32 8.24
C LEU A 109 -13.40 3.00 9.56
N HIS A 110 -12.58 1.96 9.52
CA HIS A 110 -11.77 1.50 10.63
C HIS A 110 -10.37 1.08 10.12
N PRO A 111 -9.38 0.83 10.98
CA PRO A 111 -8.02 0.52 10.53
C PRO A 111 -7.95 -0.64 9.53
N HIS A 112 -8.78 -1.68 9.68
CA HIS A 112 -8.84 -2.79 8.71
C HIS A 112 -9.39 -2.36 7.34
N SER A 113 -10.35 -1.42 7.29
CA SER A 113 -10.83 -0.86 6.01
C SER A 113 -9.71 -0.14 5.26
N MET A 114 -8.87 0.61 5.98
CA MET A 114 -7.68 1.26 5.40
C MET A 114 -6.70 0.24 4.85
N ARG A 115 -6.46 -0.84 5.60
CA ARG A 115 -5.61 -1.95 5.17
C ARG A 115 -6.12 -2.59 3.88
N HIS A 116 -7.44 -2.89 3.81
CA HIS A 116 -8.06 -3.43 2.61
C HIS A 116 -7.95 -2.49 1.41
N SER A 117 -8.22 -1.20 1.62
CA SER A 117 -8.09 -0.19 0.57
C SER A 117 -6.65 -0.09 0.06
N THR A 118 -5.66 -0.18 0.95
CA THR A 118 -4.24 -0.19 0.57
C THR A 118 -3.90 -1.43 -0.26
N ALA A 119 -4.35 -2.62 0.17
CA ALA A 119 -4.13 -3.87 -0.58
C ALA A 119 -4.70 -3.78 -2.00
N ILE A 120 -5.95 -3.32 -2.13
CA ILE A 120 -6.61 -3.18 -3.44
C ILE A 120 -5.89 -2.14 -4.31
N HIS A 121 -5.44 -1.03 -3.71
CA HIS A 121 -4.71 0.00 -4.45
C HIS A 121 -3.38 -0.52 -5.00
N LEU A 122 -2.63 -1.24 -4.19
CA LEU A 122 -1.37 -1.85 -4.60
C LEU A 122 -1.57 -2.88 -5.70
N LEU A 123 -2.57 -3.74 -5.55
CA LEU A 123 -2.93 -4.72 -6.56
C LEU A 123 -3.27 -4.06 -7.90
N LYS A 124 -4.11 -3.02 -7.87
CA LYS A 124 -4.44 -2.21 -9.06
C LYS A 124 -3.23 -1.50 -9.68
N SER A 125 -2.19 -1.25 -8.89
CA SER A 125 -0.92 -0.69 -9.36
C SER A 125 0.05 -1.75 -9.90
N GLY A 126 -0.38 -3.02 -10.00
CA GLY A 126 0.41 -4.11 -10.56
C GLY A 126 1.34 -4.81 -9.57
N VAL A 127 1.25 -4.50 -8.27
CA VAL A 127 2.03 -5.21 -7.25
C VAL A 127 1.41 -6.60 -7.04
N ASP A 128 2.23 -7.63 -7.07
CA ASP A 128 1.78 -9.01 -6.91
C ASP A 128 1.23 -9.30 -5.51
N LEU A 129 0.34 -10.28 -5.44
CA LEU A 129 -0.41 -10.62 -4.23
C LEU A 129 0.50 -11.11 -3.09
N VAL A 130 1.58 -11.82 -3.41
CA VAL A 130 2.53 -12.36 -2.41
C VAL A 130 3.30 -11.23 -1.76
N THR A 131 3.77 -10.27 -2.56
CA THR A 131 4.45 -9.07 -2.07
C THR A 131 3.52 -8.24 -1.19
N ILE A 132 2.27 -8.02 -1.62
CA ILE A 132 1.25 -7.33 -0.81
C ILE A 132 1.03 -8.05 0.52
N SER A 133 0.90 -9.37 0.51
CA SER A 133 0.72 -10.19 1.71
C SER A 133 1.88 -10.02 2.70
N ARG A 134 3.12 -10.06 2.20
CA ARG A 134 4.33 -9.85 3.00
C ARG A 134 4.38 -8.45 3.62
N TRP A 135 4.14 -7.41 2.85
CA TRP A 135 4.16 -6.03 3.34
C TRP A 135 3.07 -5.76 4.37
N LEU A 136 1.88 -6.32 4.14
CA LEU A 136 0.78 -6.19 5.08
C LEU A 136 0.93 -7.13 6.31
N GLY A 137 1.81 -8.13 6.26
CA GLY A 137 2.01 -9.09 7.35
C GLY A 137 0.79 -9.97 7.57
N HIS A 138 0.19 -10.47 6.49
CA HIS A 138 -0.86 -11.47 6.59
C HIS A 138 -0.25 -12.80 7.04
N THR A 139 -0.60 -13.27 8.23
CA THR A 139 -0.19 -14.58 8.74
C THR A 139 -0.98 -15.72 8.10
N ASP A 140 -2.16 -15.41 7.57
CA ASP A 140 -3.04 -16.34 6.89
C ASP A 140 -3.22 -15.94 5.42
N ILE A 141 -2.85 -16.85 4.56
CA ILE A 141 -2.96 -16.70 3.10
C ILE A 141 -4.43 -16.56 2.66
N ASN A 142 -5.37 -17.12 3.45
CA ASN A 142 -6.80 -16.99 3.18
C ASN A 142 -7.29 -15.53 3.21
N THR A 143 -6.63 -14.67 3.99
CA THR A 143 -6.92 -13.23 3.95
C THR A 143 -6.58 -12.63 2.59
N THR A 144 -5.65 -13.23 1.87
CA THR A 144 -5.17 -12.80 0.56
C THR A 144 -6.08 -13.31 -0.57
N TYR A 145 -6.74 -14.45 -0.39
CA TYR A 145 -7.71 -14.99 -1.37
C TYR A 145 -8.89 -14.05 -1.63
N ARG A 146 -9.25 -13.19 -0.69
CA ARG A 146 -10.28 -12.15 -0.90
C ARG A 146 -9.95 -11.19 -2.05
N TYR A 147 -8.68 -11.05 -2.38
CA TYR A 147 -8.20 -10.18 -3.47
C TYR A 147 -8.01 -10.95 -4.78
N MET A 148 -8.10 -12.29 -4.75
CA MET A 148 -7.86 -13.14 -5.93
C MET A 148 -8.88 -12.85 -7.04
N SER A 149 -10.14 -12.63 -6.70
CA SER A 149 -11.17 -12.29 -7.69
C SER A 149 -10.87 -10.98 -8.40
N ILE A 150 -10.29 -10.01 -7.69
CA ILE A 150 -9.87 -8.73 -8.25
C ILE A 150 -8.67 -8.93 -9.19
N ASP A 151 -7.71 -9.74 -8.78
CA ASP A 151 -6.53 -10.09 -9.58
C ASP A 151 -6.91 -10.82 -10.88
N ILE A 152 -7.83 -11.79 -10.81
CA ILE A 152 -8.34 -12.51 -11.98
C ILE A 152 -9.04 -11.57 -12.96
N ASN A 153 -9.87 -10.65 -12.46
CA ASN A 153 -10.55 -9.69 -13.32
C ASN A 153 -9.56 -8.75 -14.02
N MET A 154 -8.54 -8.28 -13.30
CA MET A 154 -7.47 -7.47 -13.88
C MET A 154 -6.69 -8.23 -14.95
N LYS A 155 -6.38 -9.51 -14.72
CA LYS A 155 -5.70 -10.37 -15.70
C LYS A 155 -6.58 -10.58 -16.94
N ARG A 156 -7.89 -10.79 -16.76
CA ARG A 156 -8.84 -10.87 -17.89
C ARG A 156 -8.88 -9.57 -18.70
N GLU A 157 -8.94 -8.43 -18.02
CA GLU A 157 -8.90 -7.12 -18.70
C GLU A 157 -7.57 -6.92 -19.45
N ALA A 158 -6.45 -7.34 -18.87
CA ALA A 158 -5.15 -7.28 -19.54
C ALA A 158 -5.09 -8.18 -20.77
N ILE A 159 -5.60 -9.41 -20.68
CA ILE A 159 -5.71 -10.34 -21.82
C ILE A 159 -6.62 -9.74 -22.89
N ASN A 160 -7.79 -9.21 -22.53
CA ASN A 160 -8.70 -8.60 -23.48
C ASN A 160 -8.11 -7.36 -24.18
N LYS A 161 -7.26 -6.61 -23.49
CA LYS A 161 -6.50 -5.50 -24.11
C LYS A 161 -5.33 -5.97 -24.96
N ALA A 162 -4.79 -7.14 -24.66
CA ALA A 162 -3.69 -7.77 -25.40
C ALA A 162 -4.19 -8.60 -26.61
N VAL A 163 -5.50 -8.89 -26.67
CA VAL A 163 -6.11 -9.43 -27.90
C VAL A 163 -5.93 -8.37 -28.97
N ILE A 164 -4.93 -8.60 -29.79
CA ILE A 164 -4.57 -7.79 -30.95
C ILE A 164 -5.83 -7.69 -31.79
N ASP A 165 -6.16 -6.49 -32.17
CA ASP A 165 -7.20 -6.17 -33.15
C ASP A 165 -6.96 -7.06 -34.38
N GLU A 166 -7.76 -8.12 -34.54
CA GLU A 166 -7.65 -9.04 -35.70
C GLU A 166 -7.84 -8.30 -37.02
N ASN A 167 -8.32 -7.04 -36.97
CA ASN A 167 -8.44 -6.11 -38.06
C ASN A 167 -7.16 -5.29 -38.35
N SER A 168 -6.12 -5.38 -37.49
CA SER A 168 -4.83 -4.80 -37.87
C SER A 168 -4.16 -5.69 -38.91
N THR A 169 -4.17 -5.25 -40.15
CA THR A 169 -3.51 -5.84 -41.34
C THR A 169 -1.97 -5.93 -41.24
N THR A 170 -1.38 -5.65 -40.11
CA THR A 170 0.03 -5.93 -39.83
C THR A 170 0.19 -7.40 -39.48
N VAL A 171 0.52 -8.19 -40.50
CA VAL A 171 0.96 -9.59 -40.30
C VAL A 171 2.06 -9.59 -39.26
N ALA A 172 1.79 -10.28 -38.14
CA ALA A 172 2.76 -10.37 -37.04
C ALA A 172 4.11 -10.83 -37.61
N THR A 173 5.16 -10.06 -37.41
CA THR A 173 6.49 -10.25 -38.00
C THR A 173 7.06 -11.66 -37.80
N TRP A 174 6.66 -12.35 -36.71
CA TRP A 174 7.09 -13.73 -36.44
C TRP A 174 6.51 -14.75 -37.43
N ARG A 175 5.34 -14.46 -38.09
CA ARG A 175 4.75 -15.36 -39.11
C ARG A 175 5.52 -15.36 -40.41
N SER A 176 6.33 -14.34 -40.64
CA SER A 176 7.20 -14.22 -41.82
C SER A 176 8.67 -14.54 -41.53
N ASP A 177 9.02 -14.79 -40.27
CA ASP A 177 10.38 -15.12 -39.88
C ASP A 177 10.62 -16.64 -39.98
N ALA A 178 11.29 -17.03 -41.06
CA ALA A 178 11.59 -18.43 -41.36
C ALA A 178 12.45 -19.11 -40.28
N SER A 179 13.19 -18.33 -39.47
CA SER A 179 14.02 -18.87 -38.39
C SER A 179 13.18 -19.30 -37.20
N ILE A 180 12.16 -18.50 -36.85
CA ILE A 180 11.22 -18.78 -35.77
C ILE A 180 10.31 -19.96 -36.13
N LEU A 181 9.82 -20.00 -37.37
CA LEU A 181 8.99 -21.11 -37.85
C LEU A 181 9.76 -22.44 -37.81
N LYS A 182 11.02 -22.44 -38.29
CA LYS A 182 11.88 -23.62 -38.29
C LYS A 182 12.21 -24.09 -36.86
N TRP A 183 12.36 -23.17 -35.91
CA TRP A 183 12.57 -23.51 -34.52
C TRP A 183 11.30 -24.12 -33.89
N LEU A 184 10.11 -23.60 -34.20
CA LEU A 184 8.83 -24.15 -33.73
C LEU A 184 8.56 -25.56 -34.31
N GLU A 185 8.95 -25.82 -35.55
CA GLU A 185 8.83 -27.17 -36.18
C GLU A 185 9.82 -28.17 -35.58
N SER A 186 10.85 -27.72 -34.88
CA SER A 186 11.87 -28.59 -34.25
C SER A 186 11.52 -28.96 -32.78
N LEU A 187 10.43 -28.45 -32.21
CA LEU A 187 9.92 -28.78 -30.89
C LEU A 187 8.98 -30.00 -30.94
#